data_e2a82bf58301bafe3436ff3680fc3b69
#
_entry.id   e2a82bf58301bafe3436ff3680fc3b69
#
_cell.length_a   1.000
_cell.length_b   1.000
_cell.length_c   1.000
_cell.angle_alpha   90.00
_cell.angle_beta   90.00
_cell.angle_gamma   90.00
#
_symmetry.space_group_name_H-M   'P 1'
#
loop_
_entity.id
_entity.type
_entity.pdbx_description
1 polymer ?
#
loop_
_entity_poly.entity_id
_entity_poly.type
_entity_poly.pdbx_seq_one_letter_code
_entity_poly.pdbx_strand_id
1 'polypeptide(L)'
;MTLRMFFSILKNMKTATRERAKILAEIENIPFAVQGKICESRKPLANGGVGVYHNLQWWADGKNHAVHIPEARLEEFKRAVEGGKRVRELVYELSEASTQALLAAEPSTAKKKSTRSASRAARSSRR
;
A
#
# COMPACT_ATOMS: atom_id res chain seq x y z
N MET A 1 7.72 13.86 33.01
CA MET A 1 7.22 14.35 31.83
C MET A 1 6.51 15.64 31.98
N THR A 2 6.71 16.54 31.12
CA THR A 2 6.09 17.80 31.27
C THR A 2 4.75 17.82 30.59
N LEU A 3 3.91 18.71 30.95
CA LEU A 3 2.62 18.86 30.38
C LEU A 3 2.73 19.15 28.91
N ARG A 4 3.72 19.88 28.51
CA ARG A 4 3.93 20.17 27.15
C ARG A 4 4.12 18.94 26.31
N MET A 5 4.89 17.96 26.77
CA MET A 5 5.10 16.73 26.03
C MET A 5 3.79 15.95 25.94
N PHE A 6 3.00 15.98 27.00
CA PHE A 6 1.73 15.27 27.00
C PHE A 6 0.80 15.85 25.94
N PHE A 7 0.73 17.15 25.82
CA PHE A 7 -0.11 17.78 24.83
C PHE A 7 0.39 17.49 23.43
N SER A 8 1.68 17.42 23.26
CA SER A 8 2.26 17.13 21.97
C SER A 8 1.87 15.73 21.50
N ILE A 9 1.91 14.78 22.39
CA ILE A 9 1.53 13.42 22.07
C ILE A 9 0.04 13.36 21.69
N LEU A 10 -0.81 14.01 22.46
CA LEU A 10 -2.22 14.02 22.16
C LEU A 10 -2.50 14.66 20.81
N LYS A 11 -1.80 15.73 20.50
CA LYS A 11 -1.99 16.41 19.26
C LYS A 11 -1.62 15.51 18.09
N ASN A 12 -0.53 14.78 18.20
CA ASN A 12 -0.10 13.88 17.16
C ASN A 12 -1.10 12.75 16.95
N MET A 13 -1.66 12.24 18.02
CA MET A 13 -2.64 11.18 17.90
C MET A 13 -3.91 11.67 17.24
N LYS A 14 -4.34 12.87 17.54
CA LYS A 14 -5.52 13.43 16.93
C LYS A 14 -5.29 13.65 15.45
N THR A 15 -4.13 14.14 15.09
CA THR A 15 -3.80 14.39 13.70
C THR A 15 -3.80 13.08 12.93
N ALA A 16 -3.21 12.04 13.50
CA ALA A 16 -3.17 10.74 12.84
C ALA A 16 -4.58 10.18 12.67
N THR A 17 -5.44 10.38 13.63
CA THR A 17 -6.82 9.92 13.54
C THR A 17 -7.55 10.63 12.42
N ARG A 18 -7.34 11.92 12.28
CA ARG A 18 -7.99 12.67 11.24
C ARG A 18 -7.49 12.24 9.88
N GLU A 19 -6.18 12.01 9.76
CA GLU A 19 -5.62 11.57 8.52
C GLU A 19 -6.14 10.21 8.16
N ARG A 20 -6.28 9.34 9.14
CA ARG A 20 -6.81 8.03 8.91
C ARG A 20 -8.22 8.09 8.35
N ALA A 21 -9.06 8.94 8.91
CA ALA A 21 -10.43 9.09 8.44
C ALA A 21 -10.48 9.60 7.01
N LYS A 22 -9.61 10.52 6.68
CA LYS A 22 -9.54 11.06 5.34
C LYS A 22 -9.10 10.00 4.35
N ILE A 23 -8.09 9.24 4.69
CA ILE A 23 -7.56 8.19 3.85
C ILE A 23 -8.63 7.13 3.60
N LEU A 24 -9.31 6.71 4.66
CA LEU A 24 -10.34 5.70 4.52
C LEU A 24 -11.51 6.19 3.68
N ALA A 25 -11.85 7.46 3.82
CA ALA A 25 -12.92 8.04 3.01
C ALA A 25 -12.53 8.05 1.54
N GLU A 26 -11.29 8.33 1.25
CA GLU A 26 -10.84 8.35 -0.12
C GLU A 26 -10.87 6.93 -0.69
N ILE A 27 -10.45 5.95 0.08
CA ILE A 27 -10.50 4.56 -0.35
C ILE A 27 -11.95 4.16 -0.65
N GLU A 28 -12.85 4.57 0.21
CA GLU A 28 -14.24 4.22 0.05
C GLU A 28 -14.83 4.78 -1.25
N ASN A 29 -14.32 5.89 -1.71
CA ASN A 29 -14.81 6.50 -2.93
C ASN A 29 -14.24 5.89 -4.21
N ILE A 30 -13.28 5.02 -4.10
CA ILE A 30 -12.71 4.36 -5.26
C ILE A 30 -13.56 3.14 -5.59
N PRO A 31 -14.27 3.14 -6.71
CA PRO A 31 -15.23 2.07 -7.00
C PRO A 31 -14.58 0.72 -7.25
N PHE A 32 -13.47 0.71 -7.93
CA PHE A 32 -12.79 -0.55 -8.20
C PHE A 32 -11.29 -0.39 -7.98
N ALA A 33 -10.69 -1.36 -7.31
CA ALA A 33 -9.26 -1.34 -7.06
C ALA A 33 -8.71 -2.68 -7.52
N VAL A 34 -8.11 -2.69 -8.69
CA VAL A 34 -7.62 -3.91 -9.28
C VAL A 34 -6.10 -3.94 -9.21
N GLN A 35 -5.57 -5.06 -8.80
CA GLN A 35 -4.14 -5.23 -8.74
C GLN A 35 -3.65 -5.68 -10.10
N GLY A 36 -2.51 -5.20 -10.52
CA GLY A 36 -1.91 -5.65 -11.75
C GLY A 36 -1.64 -4.52 -12.72
N LYS A 37 -1.30 -4.90 -13.93
CA LYS A 37 -1.06 -3.90 -14.94
C LYS A 37 -1.67 -4.35 -16.25
N ILE A 38 -1.94 -3.40 -17.12
CA ILE A 38 -2.51 -3.70 -18.41
C ILE A 38 -1.38 -3.78 -19.40
N CYS A 39 -1.28 -4.91 -20.07
CA CYS A 39 -0.24 -5.15 -21.05
C CYS A 39 -0.85 -5.19 -22.43
N GLU A 40 -0.13 -4.66 -23.38
CA GLU A 40 -0.58 -4.63 -24.75
C GLU A 40 0.21 -5.64 -25.55
N SER A 41 -0.44 -6.41 -26.39
CA SER A 41 0.28 -7.31 -27.28
C SER A 41 -0.24 -7.10 -28.69
N ARG A 42 0.64 -7.24 -29.66
CA ARG A 42 0.29 -7.05 -31.04
C ARG A 42 0.49 -8.35 -31.78
N LYS A 43 -0.48 -8.71 -32.57
CA LYS A 43 -0.39 -9.95 -33.31
C LYS A 43 -0.78 -9.71 -34.76
N PRO A 44 -0.09 -10.37 -35.69
CA PRO A 44 -0.44 -10.19 -37.10
C PRO A 44 -1.80 -10.81 -37.38
N LEU A 45 -2.57 -10.18 -38.23
CA LEU A 45 -3.87 -10.68 -38.62
C LEU A 45 -3.77 -11.35 -39.98
N ALA A 46 -4.73 -12.19 -40.27
CA ALA A 46 -4.74 -12.89 -41.53
C ALA A 46 -4.80 -11.96 -42.71
N ASN A 47 -5.39 -10.79 -42.54
CA ASN A 47 -5.51 -9.85 -43.64
C ASN A 47 -4.31 -8.95 -43.83
N GLY A 48 -3.22 -9.25 -43.14
CA GLY A 48 -2.03 -8.44 -43.27
C GLY A 48 -1.92 -7.27 -42.31
N GLY A 49 -2.92 -7.02 -41.52
CA GLY A 49 -2.89 -5.95 -40.53
C GLY A 49 -2.32 -6.45 -39.23
N VAL A 50 -2.37 -5.61 -38.21
CA VAL A 50 -1.90 -5.94 -36.88
C VAL A 50 -3.03 -5.75 -35.90
N GLY A 51 -3.29 -6.78 -35.12
CA GLY A 51 -4.31 -6.68 -34.07
C GLY A 51 -3.63 -6.31 -32.77
N VAL A 52 -4.27 -5.43 -32.03
CA VAL A 52 -3.76 -5.02 -30.73
C VAL A 52 -4.69 -5.60 -29.69
N TYR A 53 -4.12 -6.30 -28.75
CA TYR A 53 -4.90 -6.93 -27.69
C TYR A 53 -4.37 -6.51 -26.34
N HIS A 54 -5.25 -6.43 -25.37
CA HIS A 54 -4.89 -6.00 -24.04
C HIS A 54 -5.19 -7.09 -23.02
N ASN A 55 -4.30 -7.25 -22.05
CA ASN A 55 -4.48 -8.22 -20.99
C ASN A 55 -4.25 -7.55 -19.68
N LEU A 56 -4.95 -8.00 -18.66
CA LEU A 56 -4.65 -7.59 -17.30
C LEU A 56 -3.78 -8.71 -16.74
N GLN A 57 -2.62 -8.35 -16.20
CA GLN A 57 -1.72 -9.33 -15.62
C GLN A 57 -1.45 -8.97 -14.18
N TRP A 58 -1.47 -9.96 -13.32
CA TRP A 58 -1.16 -9.73 -11.91
C TRP A 58 -0.50 -10.98 -11.33
N TRP A 59 0.24 -10.78 -10.26
CA TRP A 59 0.94 -11.86 -9.61
C TRP A 59 0.17 -12.24 -8.35
N ALA A 60 -0.13 -13.50 -8.19
CA ALA A 60 -0.83 -13.98 -7.02
C ALA A 60 -0.59 -15.48 -6.87
N ASP A 61 -0.54 -15.92 -5.65
CA ASP A 61 -0.35 -17.34 -5.35
C ASP A 61 0.88 -17.93 -6.04
N GLY A 62 1.92 -17.13 -6.11
CA GLY A 62 3.19 -17.60 -6.66
C GLY A 62 3.24 -17.69 -8.16
N LYS A 63 2.27 -17.16 -8.87
CA LYS A 63 2.32 -17.20 -10.32
C LYS A 63 1.67 -15.98 -10.94
N ASN A 64 1.96 -15.80 -12.20
CA ASN A 64 1.43 -14.70 -12.95
C ASN A 64 0.11 -15.09 -13.57
N HIS A 65 -0.91 -14.28 -13.37
CA HIS A 65 -2.22 -14.52 -13.97
C HIS A 65 -2.44 -13.50 -15.08
N ALA A 66 -3.14 -13.89 -16.09
CA ALA A 66 -3.44 -12.99 -17.20
C ALA A 66 -4.86 -13.23 -17.69
N VAL A 67 -5.57 -12.14 -17.93
CA VAL A 67 -6.93 -12.21 -18.42
C VAL A 67 -7.08 -11.25 -19.57
N HIS A 68 -7.70 -11.70 -20.63
CA HIS A 68 -7.92 -10.86 -21.80
C HIS A 68 -8.93 -9.76 -21.47
N ILE A 69 -8.66 -8.54 -21.91
CA ILE A 69 -9.58 -7.43 -21.71
C ILE A 69 -10.23 -7.09 -23.04
N PRO A 70 -11.56 -7.21 -23.13
CA PRO A 70 -12.24 -6.81 -24.35
C PRO A 70 -12.06 -5.32 -24.57
N GLU A 71 -11.93 -4.93 -25.82
CA GLU A 71 -11.73 -3.54 -26.14
C GLU A 71 -12.82 -2.63 -25.58
N ALA A 72 -14.02 -3.11 -25.57
CA ALA A 72 -15.13 -2.30 -25.06
C ALA A 72 -15.01 -2.02 -23.58
N ARG A 73 -14.23 -2.80 -22.87
CA ARG A 73 -14.08 -2.61 -21.43
C ARG A 73 -12.70 -2.11 -21.03
N LEU A 74 -11.88 -1.78 -22.01
CA LEU A 74 -10.52 -1.36 -21.73
C LEU A 74 -10.45 -0.16 -20.81
N GLU A 75 -11.28 0.84 -21.05
CA GLU A 75 -11.27 2.05 -20.22
C GLU A 75 -11.68 1.75 -18.78
N GLU A 76 -12.60 0.84 -18.60
CA GLU A 76 -13.03 0.44 -17.28
C GLU A 76 -11.89 -0.19 -16.54
N PHE A 77 -11.15 -1.08 -17.20
CA PHE A 77 -10.03 -1.76 -16.58
C PHE A 77 -8.89 -0.79 -16.29
N LYS A 78 -8.69 0.19 -17.16
CA LYS A 78 -7.65 1.19 -16.92
C LYS A 78 -7.96 1.98 -15.65
N ARG A 79 -9.21 2.37 -15.49
CA ARG A 79 -9.60 3.11 -14.30
C ARG A 79 -9.51 2.24 -13.06
N ALA A 80 -9.85 0.97 -13.18
CA ALA A 80 -9.77 0.05 -12.06
C ALA A 80 -8.33 -0.17 -11.61
N VAL A 81 -7.41 -0.24 -12.57
CA VAL A 81 -6.00 -0.41 -12.24
C VAL A 81 -5.46 0.85 -11.58
N GLU A 82 -5.88 2.02 -12.06
CA GLU A 82 -5.48 3.27 -11.43
C GLU A 82 -6.05 3.33 -10.02
N GLY A 83 -7.28 2.86 -9.84
CA GLY A 83 -7.87 2.80 -8.52
C GLY A 83 -7.07 1.93 -7.58
N GLY A 84 -6.61 0.78 -8.07
CA GLY A 84 -5.80 -0.11 -7.26
C GLY A 84 -4.48 0.50 -6.87
N LYS A 85 -3.87 1.25 -7.79
CA LYS A 85 -2.63 1.93 -7.52
C LYS A 85 -2.86 2.98 -6.44
N ARG A 86 -3.94 3.73 -6.56
CA ARG A 86 -4.24 4.78 -5.59
C ARG A 86 -4.53 4.18 -4.21
N VAL A 87 -5.22 3.05 -4.16
CA VAL A 87 -5.49 2.40 -2.89
C VAL A 87 -4.19 1.97 -2.22
N ARG A 88 -3.25 1.43 -2.99
CA ARG A 88 -1.97 1.03 -2.42
C ARG A 88 -1.21 2.23 -1.86
N GLU A 89 -1.25 3.35 -2.56
CA GLU A 89 -0.62 4.58 -2.07
C GLU A 89 -1.27 5.02 -0.77
N LEU A 90 -2.60 4.96 -0.73
CA LEU A 90 -3.32 5.38 0.47
C LEU A 90 -3.04 4.47 1.65
N VAL A 91 -2.91 3.17 1.41
CA VAL A 91 -2.58 2.24 2.47
C VAL A 91 -1.17 2.55 2.99
N TYR A 92 -0.26 2.88 2.10
CA TYR A 92 1.08 3.23 2.52
C TYR A 92 1.05 4.51 3.38
N GLU A 93 0.27 5.50 2.97
CA GLU A 93 0.12 6.73 3.74
C GLU A 93 -0.47 6.43 5.11
N LEU A 94 -1.44 5.53 5.16
CA LEU A 94 -2.05 5.14 6.41
C LEU A 94 -1.02 4.49 7.33
N SER A 95 -0.19 3.64 6.78
CA SER A 95 0.85 2.99 7.55
C SER A 95 1.84 4.00 8.09
N GLU A 96 2.21 4.97 7.27
CA GLU A 96 3.13 6.02 7.70
C GLU A 96 2.54 6.83 8.83
N ALA A 97 1.30 7.23 8.69
CA ALA A 97 0.65 8.03 9.72
C ALA A 97 0.53 7.24 11.02
N SER A 98 0.21 5.95 10.92
CA SER A 98 0.10 5.11 12.09
C SER A 98 1.44 4.93 12.78
N THR A 99 2.49 4.75 12.00
CA THR A 99 3.82 4.58 12.53
C THR A 99 4.25 5.84 13.27
N GLN A 100 4.00 6.99 12.66
CA GLN A 100 4.38 8.24 13.29
C GLN A 100 3.62 8.44 14.60
N ALA A 101 2.35 8.09 14.61
CA ALA A 101 1.55 8.24 15.81
C ALA A 101 2.05 7.32 16.92
N LEU A 102 2.42 6.11 16.58
CA LEU A 102 2.92 5.18 17.56
C LEU A 102 4.27 5.63 18.11
N LEU A 103 5.13 6.11 17.25
CA LEU A 103 6.43 6.58 17.67
C LEU A 103 6.31 7.81 18.57
N ALA A 104 5.39 8.68 18.25
CA ALA A 104 5.21 9.88 19.05
C ALA A 104 4.60 9.55 20.40
N ALA A 105 3.74 8.57 20.46
CA ALA A 105 3.11 8.21 21.70
C ALA A 105 3.97 7.34 22.58
N GLU A 106 4.99 6.72 22.02
CA GLU A 106 5.79 5.81 22.76
C GLU A 106 6.71 6.50 23.72
N PRO A 107 6.67 6.26 24.93
CA PRO A 107 7.53 6.90 25.86
C PRO A 107 8.91 6.39 25.67
N SER A 108 9.79 7.14 26.06
CA SER A 108 11.12 6.76 25.91
C SER A 108 11.49 5.48 26.41
N THR A 109 10.74 4.98 27.23
CA THR A 109 11.05 3.78 27.70
C THR A 109 11.30 2.82 26.83
N ALA A 110 10.66 2.91 25.93
CA ALA A 110 10.80 1.85 25.15
C ALA A 110 12.08 1.52 24.90
N LYS A 111 12.65 2.21 25.05
CA LYS A 111 13.68 1.88 24.76
C LYS A 111 14.34 1.04 25.05
N LYS A 112 14.18 0.74 25.37
CA LYS A 112 14.66 0.07 25.73
C LYS A 112 15.53 -0.55 25.14
N LYS A 113 16.23 -0.16 24.97
CA LYS A 113 17.27 -0.62 24.64
C LYS A 113 17.64 -1.82 25.20
N SER A 114 17.18 -2.12 26.17
CA SER A 114 17.52 -3.35 26.80
C SER A 114 17.19 -4.51 25.93
N THR A 115 16.15 -4.42 25.22
CA THR A 115 15.74 -5.49 24.39
C THR A 115 16.76 -5.77 23.35
N ARG A 116 17.33 -4.77 22.81
CA ARG A 116 18.28 -4.95 21.83
C ARG A 116 19.52 -5.57 22.39
N SER A 117 19.90 -5.22 23.54
CA SER A 117 21.04 -5.81 24.15
C SER A 117 20.83 -7.25 24.42
N ALA A 118 19.68 -7.62 24.87
CA ALA A 118 19.39 -9.00 25.15
C ALA A 118 19.49 -9.84 23.90
N SER A 119 18.98 -9.33 22.83
CA SER A 119 18.98 -10.04 21.62
C SER A 119 20.39 -10.26 21.16
N ARG A 120 21.25 -9.31 21.31
CA ARG A 120 22.59 -9.45 20.90
C ARG A 120 23.33 -10.44 21.74
N ALA A 121 23.09 -10.45 23.00
CA ALA A 121 23.70 -11.40 23.85
C ALA A 121 23.31 -12.82 23.51
N ALA A 122 22.07 -13.02 23.21
CA ALA A 122 21.58 -14.31 22.82
C ALA A 122 22.28 -14.79 21.58
N ARG A 123 22.48 -13.94 20.65
CA ARG A 123 23.12 -14.33 19.48
C ARG A 123 24.54 -14.68 19.70
N SER A 124 25.21 -13.96 20.53
CA SER A 124 26.57 -14.24 20.81
C SER A 124 26.74 -15.56 21.45
N SER A 125 25.84 -15.93 22.30
CA SER A 125 25.96 -17.17 22.98
C SER A 125 25.79 -18.32 22.06
N ARG A 126 25.30 -18.14 20.92
CA ARG A 126 25.08 -19.15 20.13
C ARG A 126 26.23 -19.57 19.47
N ARG A 127 27.25 -19.16 19.44
CA ARG A 127 28.30 -19.58 18.79
C ARG A 127 28.96 -20.32 19.34
#